data_a82bc71b46eccd4e71638264b956c504
#
_entry.id   a82bc71b46eccd4e71638264b956c504
#
_cell.length_a   1.000
_cell.length_b   1.000
_cell.length_c   1.000
_cell.angle_alpha   90.00
_cell.angle_beta   90.00
_cell.angle_gamma   90.00
#
_symmetry.space_group_name_H-M   'P 1'
#
loop_
_entity.id
_entity.type
_entity.pdbx_description
1 polymer ?
#
loop_
_entity_poly.entity_id
_entity_poly.type
_entity_poly.pdbx_seq_one_letter_code
_entity_poly.pdbx_strand_id
1 'polypeptide(L)' 'MSRTENPDEIVLKDVEMFHLESMNERSLWCGIYGQDGKIYHLNIHADGDKLRYYWSDETP' A
#
# COMPACT_ATOMS: atom_id res chain seq x y z
N MET A 1 13.37 -4.09 7.39
CA MET A 1 13.75 -3.83 6.02
C MET A 1 12.53 -3.63 5.15
N SER A 2 12.55 -2.53 4.46
CA SER A 2 11.48 -2.24 3.53
C SER A 2 11.66 -3.11 2.29
N ARG A 3 10.57 -3.59 1.75
CA ARG A 3 10.64 -4.37 0.51
C ARG A 3 9.40 -4.10 -0.31
N THR A 4 9.56 -4.23 -1.59
CA THR A 4 8.50 -3.98 -2.55
C THR A 4 8.24 -5.26 -3.31
N GLU A 5 7.04 -5.78 -3.17
CA GLU A 5 6.63 -6.98 -3.86
C GLU A 5 5.15 -6.89 -4.15
N ASN A 6 4.71 -7.73 -5.06
CA ASN A 6 3.29 -7.84 -5.39
C ASN A 6 2.80 -9.19 -4.87
N PRO A 7 2.48 -9.28 -3.59
CA PRO A 7 2.00 -10.54 -3.03
C PRO A 7 0.61 -10.86 -3.57
N ASP A 8 0.31 -12.14 -3.62
CA ASP A 8 -1.03 -12.57 -4.02
C ASP A 8 -2.06 -12.13 -2.98
N GLU A 9 -1.62 -12.01 -1.74
CA GLU A 9 -2.52 -11.67 -0.66
C GLU A 9 -1.77 -10.85 0.37
N ILE A 10 -2.43 -9.80 0.84
CA ILE A 10 -1.89 -8.96 1.90
C ILE A 10 -2.76 -9.19 3.12
N VAL A 11 -2.16 -9.71 4.17
CA VAL A 11 -2.88 -10.01 5.39
C VAL A 11 -2.46 -9.03 6.47
N LEU A 12 -3.40 -8.25 6.96
CA LEU A 12 -3.18 -7.33 8.05
C LEU A 12 -4.08 -7.71 9.20
N LYS A 13 -3.49 -7.74 10.37
CA LYS A 13 -4.25 -8.01 11.58
C LYS A 13 -4.82 -6.68 12.07
N ASP A 14 -6.10 -6.63 12.19
CA ASP A 14 -6.79 -5.48 12.80
C ASP A 14 -6.40 -4.15 12.15
N VAL A 15 -6.78 -3.96 10.91
CA VAL A 15 -6.56 -2.69 10.24
C VAL A 15 -7.35 -1.60 10.96
N GLU A 16 -6.66 -0.56 11.37
CA GLU A 16 -7.26 0.55 12.07
C GLU A 16 -7.69 1.66 11.11
N MET A 17 -6.85 1.96 10.11
CA MET A 17 -7.12 3.11 9.28
C MET A 17 -6.45 2.99 7.92
N PHE A 18 -7.15 3.47 6.91
CA PHE A 18 -6.56 3.75 5.61
C PHE A 18 -6.38 5.25 5.49
N HIS A 19 -5.22 5.66 5.03
CA HIS A 19 -4.93 7.07 4.86
C HIS A 19 -4.55 7.33 3.40
N LEU A 20 -5.37 8.09 2.71
CA LEU A 20 -5.07 8.47 1.32
C LEU A 20 -4.02 9.57 1.35
N GLU A 21 -2.85 9.29 0.81
CA GLU A 21 -1.75 10.24 0.82
C GLU A 21 -1.72 11.10 -0.43
N SER A 22 -2.02 10.51 -1.57
CA SER A 22 -1.95 11.22 -2.83
C SER A 22 -2.77 10.47 -3.87
N MET A 23 -3.38 11.21 -4.76
CA MET A 23 -4.16 10.60 -5.84
C MET A 23 -4.19 11.52 -7.02
N ASN A 24 -4.05 10.95 -8.20
CA ASN A 24 -4.31 11.66 -9.44
C ASN A 24 -5.04 10.72 -10.37
N GLU A 25 -5.17 11.12 -11.65
CA GLU A 25 -5.98 10.34 -12.58
C GLU A 25 -5.41 8.96 -12.87
N ARG A 26 -4.14 8.74 -12.59
CA ARG A 26 -3.47 7.52 -12.99
C ARG A 26 -2.75 6.80 -11.86
N SER A 27 -2.78 7.35 -10.67
CA SER A 27 -2.11 6.70 -9.56
C SER A 27 -2.74 7.06 -8.23
N LEU A 28 -2.50 6.18 -7.26
CA LEU A 28 -3.04 6.30 -5.93
C LEU A 28 -1.96 5.89 -4.94
N TRP A 29 -1.77 6.70 -3.90
CA TRP A 29 -0.86 6.38 -2.80
C TRP A 29 -1.65 6.30 -1.51
N CYS A 30 -1.49 5.21 -0.80
CA CYS A 30 -2.29 4.96 0.39
C CYS A 30 -1.42 4.40 1.51
N GLY A 31 -1.60 4.94 2.70
CA GLY A 31 -1.00 4.37 3.90
C GLY A 31 -2.02 3.49 4.60
N ILE A 32 -1.57 2.37 5.13
CA ILE A 32 -2.42 1.43 5.84
C ILE A 32 -1.84 1.22 7.23
N TYR A 33 -2.63 1.48 8.25
CA TYR A 33 -2.18 1.42 9.63
C TYR A 33 -2.93 0.35 10.39
N GLY A 34 -2.19 -0.53 11.04
CA GLY A 34 -2.74 -1.57 11.85
C GLY A 34 -2.67 -1.22 13.33
N GLN A 35 -3.52 -1.82 14.13
CA GLN A 35 -3.57 -1.56 15.57
C GLN A 35 -2.33 -2.06 16.30
N ASP A 36 -1.61 -2.97 15.69
CA ASP A 36 -0.41 -3.54 16.27
C ASP A 36 0.84 -2.72 15.96
N GLY A 37 0.68 -1.51 15.46
CA GLY A 37 1.80 -0.64 15.13
C GLY A 37 2.36 -0.87 13.74
N LYS A 38 1.75 -1.73 12.97
CA LYS A 38 2.19 -1.97 11.60
C LYS A 38 1.83 -0.81 10.69
N ILE A 39 2.74 -0.48 9.80
CA ILE A 39 2.53 0.59 8.83
C ILE A 39 2.95 0.06 7.46
N TYR A 40 2.04 0.16 6.52
CA TYR A 40 2.29 -0.28 5.15
C TYR A 40 1.92 0.81 4.17
N HIS A 41 2.60 0.83 3.05
CA HIS A 41 2.26 1.73 1.96
C HIS A 41 1.90 0.94 0.72
N LEU A 42 0.88 1.40 0.04
CA LEU A 42 0.41 0.79 -1.19
C LEU A 42 0.32 1.86 -2.26
N ASN A 43 0.92 1.58 -3.39
CA ASN A 43 0.80 2.43 -4.57
C ASN A 43 0.17 1.63 -5.70
N ILE A 44 -0.85 2.19 -6.29
CA ILE A 44 -1.51 1.61 -7.46
C ILE A 44 -1.42 2.62 -8.58
N HIS A 45 -0.97 2.19 -9.74
CA HIS A 45 -0.85 3.13 -10.85
C HIS A 45 -1.09 2.44 -12.19
N ALA A 46 -1.48 3.24 -13.15
CA ALA A 46 -1.70 2.77 -14.52
C ALA A 46 -0.38 2.83 -15.28
N ASP A 47 -0.11 1.79 -16.04
CA ASP A 47 1.10 1.68 -16.83
C ASP A 47 0.69 1.17 -18.22
N GLY A 48 0.37 2.13 -19.11
CA GLY A 48 -0.17 1.78 -20.41
C GLY A 48 -1.56 1.18 -20.26
N ASP A 49 -1.73 -0.05 -20.70
CA ASP A 49 -3.01 -0.75 -20.57
C ASP A 49 -3.02 -1.70 -19.38
N LYS A 50 -2.05 -1.57 -18.51
CA LYS A 50 -1.92 -2.45 -17.36
C LYS A 50 -2.08 -1.67 -16.07
N LEU A 51 -2.49 -2.38 -15.03
CA LEU A 51 -2.55 -1.83 -13.68
C LEU A 51 -1.44 -2.49 -12.87
N ARG A 52 -0.62 -1.66 -12.27
CA ARG A 52 0.49 -2.15 -11.44
C ARG A 52 0.32 -1.64 -10.03
N TYR A 53 0.87 -2.38 -9.08
CA TYR A 53 0.87 -1.92 -7.71
C TYR A 53 2.17 -2.29 -7.02
N TYR A 54 2.50 -1.51 -5.98
CA TYR A 54 3.66 -1.76 -5.14
C TYR A 54 3.19 -1.80 -3.70
N TRP A 55 3.81 -2.68 -2.96
CA TRP A 55 3.52 -2.88 -1.56
C TRP A 55 4.81 -2.71 -0.79
N SER A 56 4.78 -1.95 0.28
CA SER A 56 5.97 -1.67 1.08
C SER A 56 5.62 -1.72 2.56
N ASP A 57 6.44 -2.42 3.32
CA ASP A 57 6.30 -2.49 4.78
C ASP A 57 7.17 -1.39 5.36
N GLU A 58 6.53 -0.37 5.91
CA GLU A 58 7.20 0.78 6.50
C GLU A 58 7.15 0.77 8.02
N THR A 59 6.83 -0.36 8.62
CA THR A 59 6.79 -0.50 10.06
C THR A 59 8.16 -0.20 10.66
N PRO A 60 8.24 0.72 11.63
CA PRO A 60 9.52 1.08 12.24
C PRO A 60 10.12 -0.05 13.06
#